data_44796eb5fc4f72223ea951ed337a0fe6
#
_entry.id   44796eb5fc4f72223ea951ed337a0fe6
#
_cell.length_a   1.000
_cell.length_b   1.000
_cell.length_c   1.000
_cell.angle_alpha   90.00
_cell.angle_beta   90.00
_cell.angle_gamma   90.00
#
_symmetry.space_group_name_H-M   'P 1'
#
loop_
_entity.id
_entity.type
_entity.pdbx_description
1 polymer ?
#
loop_
_entity_poly.entity_id
_entity_poly.type
_entity_poly.pdbx_seq_one_letter_code
_entity_poly.pdbx_strand_id
1 'polypeptide(L)'
;QEEKIQKYNNDLFEKQKKYHAESIEIRNGLKQDQDNLSDQISELNQMMSKLNNNFVKKEISDMRTTLLDFANAIMNDRDYNREQYEHILDVYQDYENVLEENHMDNGRVTRSMEYVKKNYDYLIEHGFKK
;
A
#
# COMPACT_ATOMS: atom_id res chain seq x y z
N GLN A 1 -22.19 55.70 -45.74
CA GLN A 1 -22.32 54.23 -45.79
C GLN A 1 -20.98 53.54 -45.62
N GLU A 2 -19.92 54.05 -46.16
CA GLU A 2 -18.56 53.52 -45.94
C GLU A 2 -18.14 53.63 -44.46
N GLU A 3 -18.49 54.76 -43.85
CA GLU A 3 -18.21 54.95 -42.40
C GLU A 3 -18.93 53.94 -41.51
N LYS A 4 -20.16 53.58 -41.83
CA LYS A 4 -20.92 52.57 -41.13
C LYS A 4 -20.37 51.19 -41.26
N ILE A 5 -19.93 50.81 -42.47
CA ILE A 5 -19.33 49.55 -42.79
C ILE A 5 -17.98 49.45 -42.10
N GLN A 6 -17.20 50.51 -42.11
CA GLN A 6 -15.90 50.53 -41.47
C GLN A 6 -16.00 50.42 -39.95
N LYS A 7 -16.98 51.09 -39.36
CA LYS A 7 -17.29 50.99 -37.94
C LYS A 7 -17.72 49.58 -37.54
N TYR A 8 -18.60 48.98 -38.36
CA TYR A 8 -19.04 47.59 -38.14
C TYR A 8 -17.85 46.60 -38.21
N ASN A 9 -16.99 46.76 -39.20
CA ASN A 9 -15.79 45.92 -39.34
C ASN A 9 -14.83 46.09 -38.17
N ASN A 10 -14.65 47.32 -37.69
CA ASN A 10 -13.80 47.61 -36.53
C ASN A 10 -14.40 46.99 -35.25
N ASP A 11 -15.70 47.10 -35.05
CA ASP A 11 -16.39 46.50 -33.91
C ASP A 11 -16.27 44.98 -33.92
N LEU A 12 -16.42 44.37 -35.11
CA LEU A 12 -16.28 42.93 -35.25
C LEU A 12 -14.85 42.49 -34.97
N PHE A 13 -13.88 43.22 -35.46
CA PHE A 13 -12.45 42.93 -35.24
C PHE A 13 -12.13 43.02 -33.74
N GLU A 14 -12.63 44.02 -33.02
CA GLU A 14 -12.41 44.19 -31.59
C GLU A 14 -13.07 43.06 -30.78
N LYS A 15 -14.26 42.61 -31.17
CA LYS A 15 -14.94 41.46 -30.57
C LYS A 15 -14.16 40.17 -30.75
N GLN A 16 -13.67 39.90 -31.95
CA GLN A 16 -12.85 38.71 -32.23
C GLN A 16 -11.55 38.70 -31.42
N LYS A 17 -10.94 39.86 -31.30
CA LYS A 17 -9.74 40.06 -30.52
C LYS A 17 -9.98 39.78 -29.05
N LYS A 18 -11.11 40.26 -28.51
CA LYS A 18 -11.53 40.04 -27.14
C LYS A 18 -11.80 38.55 -26.88
N TYR A 19 -12.57 37.89 -27.74
CA TYR A 19 -12.87 36.46 -27.62
C TYR A 19 -11.62 35.62 -27.71
N HIS A 20 -10.67 35.96 -28.57
CA HIS A 20 -9.40 35.25 -28.67
C HIS A 20 -8.60 35.40 -27.39
N ALA A 21 -8.51 36.60 -26.81
CA ALA A 21 -7.82 36.82 -25.55
C ALA A 21 -8.45 36.05 -24.40
N GLU A 22 -9.80 36.07 -24.30
CA GLU A 22 -10.54 35.30 -23.29
C GLU A 22 -10.32 33.79 -23.46
N SER A 23 -10.27 33.30 -24.70
CA SER A 23 -10.01 31.88 -24.99
C SER A 23 -8.61 31.45 -24.54
N ILE A 24 -7.61 32.29 -24.75
CA ILE A 24 -6.24 32.03 -24.31
C ILE A 24 -6.17 31.99 -22.78
N GLU A 25 -6.84 32.93 -22.12
CA GLU A 25 -6.87 33.02 -20.66
C GLU A 25 -7.53 31.78 -20.04
N ILE A 26 -8.66 31.34 -20.60
CA ILE A 26 -9.35 30.11 -20.17
C ILE A 26 -8.45 28.91 -20.36
N ARG A 27 -7.81 28.81 -21.51
CA ARG A 27 -6.91 27.70 -21.83
C ARG A 27 -5.73 27.65 -20.87
N ASN A 28 -5.13 28.80 -20.56
CA ASN A 28 -4.02 28.88 -19.61
C ASN A 28 -4.46 28.52 -18.20
N GLY A 29 -5.66 28.94 -17.79
CA GLY A 29 -6.25 28.58 -16.51
C GLY A 29 -6.49 27.08 -16.38
N LEU A 30 -7.04 26.45 -17.43
CA LEU A 30 -7.27 25.01 -17.47
C LEU A 30 -5.96 24.21 -17.42
N LYS A 31 -4.94 24.71 -18.11
CA LYS A 31 -3.61 24.08 -18.07
C LYS A 31 -3.01 24.15 -16.68
N GLN A 32 -3.12 25.30 -16.03
CA GLN A 32 -2.62 25.47 -14.66
C GLN A 32 -3.35 24.55 -13.69
N ASP A 33 -4.69 24.44 -13.80
CA ASP A 33 -5.48 23.53 -12.99
C ASP A 33 -5.09 22.09 -13.22
N GLN A 34 -4.83 21.71 -14.46
CA GLN A 34 -4.38 20.37 -14.83
C GLN A 34 -3.02 20.06 -14.23
N ASP A 35 -2.08 20.99 -14.27
CA ASP A 35 -0.75 20.84 -13.67
C ASP A 35 -0.86 20.70 -12.14
N ASN A 36 -1.71 21.49 -11.50
CA ASN A 36 -1.95 21.40 -10.06
C ASN A 36 -2.56 20.05 -9.66
N LEU A 37 -3.53 19.55 -10.45
CA LEU A 37 -4.13 18.23 -10.22
C LEU A 37 -3.11 17.12 -10.39
N SER A 38 -2.25 17.23 -11.39
CA SER A 38 -1.18 16.28 -11.63
C SER A 38 -0.22 16.20 -10.45
N ASP A 39 0.17 17.35 -9.91
CA ASP A 39 1.02 17.44 -8.72
C ASP A 39 0.34 16.82 -7.50
N GLN A 40 -0.95 17.09 -7.30
CA GLN A 40 -1.72 16.51 -6.19
C GLN A 40 -1.83 15.00 -6.31
N ILE A 41 -2.04 14.47 -7.50
CA ILE A 41 -2.07 13.01 -7.76
C ILE A 41 -0.72 12.40 -7.44
N SER A 42 0.38 13.03 -7.84
CA SER A 42 1.74 12.57 -7.54
C SER A 42 1.99 12.52 -6.03
N GLU A 43 1.59 13.56 -5.29
CA GLU A 43 1.70 13.59 -3.84
C GLU A 43 0.89 12.49 -3.17
N LEU A 44 -0.36 12.28 -3.63
CA LEU A 44 -1.22 11.22 -3.11
C LEU A 44 -0.60 9.85 -3.35
N ASN A 45 -0.05 9.60 -4.53
CA ASN A 45 0.62 8.34 -4.85
C ASN A 45 1.82 8.10 -3.93
N GLN A 46 2.62 9.13 -3.64
CA GLN A 46 3.74 9.04 -2.71
C GLN A 46 3.27 8.73 -1.29
N MET A 47 2.20 9.40 -0.85
CA MET A 47 1.61 9.16 0.47
C MET A 47 1.06 7.75 0.59
N MET A 48 0.38 7.25 -0.44
CA MET A 48 -0.14 5.88 -0.49
C MET A 48 0.97 4.84 -0.43
N SER A 49 2.05 5.04 -1.18
CA SER A 49 3.21 4.14 -1.16
C SER A 49 3.86 4.09 0.22
N LYS A 50 4.02 5.26 0.86
CA LYS A 50 4.58 5.36 2.20
C LYS A 50 3.70 4.68 3.23
N LEU A 51 2.39 4.90 3.14
CA LEU A 51 1.41 4.27 4.04
C LEU A 51 1.42 2.75 3.87
N ASN A 52 1.44 2.28 2.64
CA ASN A 52 1.50 0.85 2.34
C ASN A 52 2.78 0.20 2.90
N ASN A 53 3.93 0.86 2.71
CA ASN A 53 5.20 0.36 3.24
C ASN A 53 5.18 0.29 4.77
N ASN A 54 4.62 1.28 5.43
CA ASN A 54 4.51 1.30 6.89
C ASN A 54 3.56 0.20 7.39
N PHE A 55 2.44 -0.01 6.69
CA PHE A 55 1.48 -1.06 6.99
C PHE A 55 2.13 -2.44 6.87
N VAL A 56 2.84 -2.70 5.77
CA VAL A 56 3.54 -3.98 5.54
C VAL A 56 4.58 -4.23 6.62
N LYS A 57 5.37 -3.23 6.98
CA LYS A 57 6.37 -3.36 8.06
C LYS A 57 5.74 -3.70 9.39
N LYS A 58 4.62 -3.06 9.70
CA LYS A 58 3.89 -3.34 10.94
C LYS A 58 3.33 -4.76 10.93
N GLU A 59 2.72 -5.18 9.83
CA GLU A 59 2.18 -6.53 9.65
C GLU A 59 3.26 -7.59 9.84
N ILE A 60 4.42 -7.41 9.22
CA ILE A 60 5.57 -8.30 9.37
C ILE A 60 6.03 -8.36 10.83
N SER A 61 6.14 -7.22 11.48
CA SER A 61 6.56 -7.14 12.89
C SER A 61 5.56 -7.85 13.80
N ASP A 62 4.27 -7.65 13.60
CA ASP A 62 3.21 -8.27 14.41
C ASP A 62 3.19 -9.79 14.24
N MET A 63 3.30 -10.28 13.00
CA MET A 63 3.38 -11.72 12.72
C MET A 63 4.63 -12.33 13.33
N ARG A 64 5.76 -11.66 13.20
CA ARG A 64 7.05 -12.12 13.77
C ARG A 64 6.94 -12.27 15.29
N THR A 65 6.37 -11.27 15.95
CA THR A 65 6.18 -11.30 17.40
C THR A 65 5.27 -12.47 17.80
N THR A 66 4.17 -12.66 17.09
CA THR A 66 3.24 -13.78 17.32
C THR A 66 3.95 -15.14 17.21
N LEU A 67 4.75 -15.32 16.15
CA LEU A 67 5.47 -16.56 15.91
C LEU A 67 6.55 -16.82 16.98
N LEU A 68 7.33 -15.79 17.31
CA LEU A 68 8.39 -15.91 18.32
C LEU A 68 7.83 -16.13 19.70
N ASP A 69 6.73 -15.49 20.06
CA ASP A 69 6.06 -15.67 21.36
C ASP A 69 5.54 -17.09 21.51
N PHE A 70 4.94 -17.65 20.45
CA PHE A 70 4.48 -19.03 20.47
C PHE A 70 5.64 -20.02 20.65
N ALA A 71 6.69 -19.86 19.84
CA ALA A 71 7.88 -20.71 19.92
C ALA A 71 8.51 -20.64 21.32
N ASN A 72 8.64 -19.44 21.85
CA ASN A 72 9.21 -19.20 23.17
C ASN A 72 8.36 -19.84 24.27
N ALA A 73 7.04 -19.76 24.15
CA ALA A 73 6.13 -20.37 25.11
C ALA A 73 6.26 -21.89 25.16
N ILE A 74 6.33 -22.56 24.01
CA ILE A 74 6.50 -24.03 23.98
C ILE A 74 7.90 -24.46 24.43
N MET A 75 8.92 -23.62 24.20
CA MET A 75 10.26 -23.86 24.75
C MET A 75 10.27 -23.77 26.28
N ASN A 76 9.33 -23.03 26.86
CA ASN A 76 9.14 -22.90 28.30
C ASN A 76 8.03 -23.83 28.85
N ASP A 77 7.82 -24.94 28.16
CA ASP A 77 6.94 -26.03 28.56
C ASP A 77 5.43 -25.68 28.58
N ARG A 78 5.03 -24.62 27.88
CA ARG A 78 3.62 -24.33 27.71
C ARG A 78 2.99 -25.31 26.72
N ASP A 79 1.84 -25.86 27.08
CA ASP A 79 1.07 -26.74 26.22
C ASP A 79 0.05 -25.96 25.41
N TYR A 80 0.00 -26.25 24.13
CA TYR A 80 -1.01 -25.73 23.19
C TYR A 80 -1.74 -26.90 22.57
N ASN A 81 -3.00 -26.69 22.21
CA ASN A 81 -3.78 -27.70 21.51
C ASN A 81 -3.45 -27.72 20.00
N ARG A 82 -3.99 -28.71 19.31
CA ARG A 82 -3.76 -28.92 17.88
C ARG A 82 -4.17 -27.69 17.06
N GLU A 83 -5.33 -27.10 17.37
CA GLU A 83 -5.84 -25.95 16.63
C GLU A 83 -4.91 -24.74 16.78
N GLN A 84 -4.32 -24.55 17.94
CA GLN A 84 -3.37 -23.46 18.19
C GLN A 84 -2.10 -23.63 17.37
N TYR A 85 -1.58 -24.87 17.25
CA TYR A 85 -0.46 -25.16 16.40
C TYR A 85 -0.78 -24.93 14.92
N GLU A 86 -1.93 -25.41 14.46
CA GLU A 86 -2.38 -25.21 13.08
C GLU A 86 -2.51 -23.73 12.75
N HIS A 87 -3.07 -22.94 13.67
CA HIS A 87 -3.15 -21.49 13.51
C HIS A 87 -1.78 -20.84 13.36
N ILE A 88 -0.82 -21.22 14.18
CA ILE A 88 0.55 -20.68 14.11
C ILE A 88 1.23 -21.06 12.80
N LEU A 89 1.02 -22.28 12.32
CA LEU A 89 1.58 -22.71 11.04
C LEU A 89 0.98 -21.92 9.88
N ASP A 90 -0.32 -21.58 9.95
CA ASP A 90 -0.97 -20.70 8.97
C ASP A 90 -0.40 -19.28 9.03
N VAL A 91 -0.22 -18.73 10.22
CA VAL A 91 0.43 -17.42 10.40
C VAL A 91 1.84 -17.42 9.80
N TYR A 92 2.58 -18.49 10.01
CA TYR A 92 3.93 -18.63 9.44
C TYR A 92 3.90 -18.64 7.91
N GLN A 93 2.95 -19.33 7.31
CA GLN A 93 2.79 -19.34 5.85
C GLN A 93 2.46 -17.94 5.33
N ASP A 94 1.54 -17.23 5.97
CA ASP A 94 1.20 -15.85 5.63
C ASP A 94 2.42 -14.93 5.76
N TYR A 95 3.19 -15.11 6.82
CA TYR A 95 4.44 -14.37 7.06
C TYR A 95 5.44 -14.57 5.93
N GLU A 96 5.68 -15.83 5.55
CA GLU A 96 6.59 -16.14 4.44
C GLU A 96 6.11 -15.54 3.12
N ASN A 97 4.79 -15.60 2.85
CA ASN A 97 4.19 -15.02 1.65
C ASN A 97 4.38 -13.52 1.58
N VAL A 98 4.15 -12.81 2.67
CA VAL A 98 4.34 -11.35 2.75
C VAL A 98 5.80 -10.97 2.53
N LEU A 99 6.73 -11.71 3.12
CA LEU A 99 8.17 -11.47 2.92
C LEU A 99 8.56 -11.69 1.46
N GLU A 100 8.09 -12.76 0.84
CA GLU A 100 8.37 -13.06 -0.56
C GLU A 100 7.84 -11.99 -1.50
N GLU A 101 6.58 -11.56 -1.29
CA GLU A 101 5.95 -10.50 -2.08
C GLU A 101 6.71 -9.17 -2.00
N ASN A 102 7.37 -8.91 -0.87
CA ASN A 102 8.10 -7.67 -0.62
C ASN A 102 9.62 -7.84 -0.75
N HIS A 103 10.09 -8.98 -1.27
CA HIS A 103 11.51 -9.28 -1.47
C HIS A 103 12.35 -9.11 -0.21
N MET A 104 11.80 -9.53 0.93
CA MET A 104 12.45 -9.43 2.24
C MET A 104 12.92 -10.78 2.73
N ASP A 105 13.95 -10.77 3.56
CA ASP A 105 14.56 -11.96 4.11
C ASP A 105 13.84 -12.46 5.37
N ASN A 106 13.71 -13.77 5.53
CA ASN A 106 13.02 -14.41 6.66
C ASN A 106 13.88 -14.49 7.94
N GLY A 107 15.14 -14.32 7.83
CA GLY A 107 16.25 -14.28 8.80
C GLY A 107 16.09 -14.92 10.17
N ARG A 108 15.23 -14.43 11.05
CA ARG A 108 15.29 -14.76 12.47
C ARG A 108 14.24 -15.76 12.97
N VAL A 109 13.22 -16.02 12.19
CA VAL A 109 12.04 -16.80 12.62
C VAL A 109 12.20 -18.28 12.25
N THR A 110 13.03 -18.59 11.27
CA THR A 110 13.18 -19.95 10.70
C THR A 110 13.51 -21.00 11.77
N ARG A 111 14.50 -20.76 12.61
CA ARG A 111 14.90 -21.71 13.66
C ARG A 111 13.78 -21.95 14.67
N SER A 112 13.12 -20.89 15.09
CA SER A 112 12.01 -20.98 16.03
C SER A 112 10.87 -21.79 15.43
N MET A 113 10.57 -21.58 14.15
CA MET A 113 9.51 -22.32 13.48
C MET A 113 9.89 -23.77 13.16
N GLU A 114 11.15 -24.07 12.94
CA GLU A 114 11.61 -25.45 12.85
C GLU A 114 11.34 -26.21 14.16
N TYR A 115 11.60 -25.58 15.28
CA TYR A 115 11.27 -26.13 16.61
C TYR A 115 9.78 -26.36 16.76
N VAL A 116 8.96 -25.39 16.38
CA VAL A 116 7.49 -25.50 16.42
C VAL A 116 7.00 -26.66 15.57
N LYS A 117 7.50 -26.79 14.35
CA LYS A 117 7.13 -27.87 13.42
C LYS A 117 7.51 -29.24 13.97
N LYS A 118 8.71 -29.38 14.51
CA LYS A 118 9.14 -30.64 15.14
C LYS A 118 8.27 -31.03 16.31
N ASN A 119 7.94 -30.06 17.14
CA ASN A 119 7.08 -30.29 18.29
C ASN A 119 5.64 -30.66 17.88
N TYR A 120 5.14 -30.00 16.83
CA TYR A 120 3.84 -30.33 16.24
C TYR A 120 3.83 -31.78 15.71
N ASP A 121 4.82 -32.17 14.94
CA ASP A 121 4.94 -33.53 14.38
C ASP A 121 5.01 -34.56 15.47
N TYR A 122 5.79 -34.32 16.53
CA TYR A 122 5.84 -35.16 17.70
C TYR A 122 4.48 -35.34 18.36
N LEU A 123 3.73 -34.24 18.54
CA LEU A 123 2.41 -34.26 19.18
C LEU A 123 1.35 -34.93 18.29
N ILE A 124 1.44 -34.80 16.97
CA ILE A 124 0.57 -35.53 16.04
C ILE A 124 0.77 -37.05 16.21
N GLU A 125 2.02 -37.51 16.38
CA GLU A 125 2.32 -38.90 16.53
C GLU A 125 2.00 -39.46 17.92
N HIS A 126 2.26 -38.67 18.98
CA HIS A 126 2.14 -39.09 20.36
C HIS A 126 0.88 -38.59 21.10
N GLY A 127 0.14 -37.67 20.50
CA GLY A 127 -1.04 -37.09 21.06
C GLY A 127 -0.79 -35.77 21.78
N PHE A 128 -1.77 -34.89 21.69
CA PHE A 128 -1.77 -33.61 22.41
C PHE A 128 -2.31 -33.83 23.83
N LYS A 129 -1.78 -33.07 24.79
CA LYS A 129 -2.19 -33.18 26.19
C LYS A 129 -3.60 -32.65 26.45
N LYS A 130 -4.12 -31.84 25.52
CA LYS A 130 -5.49 -31.29 25.59
C LYS A 130 -6.16 -31.18 24.25
#